data_115da0a11eff454d01e71dcf81891345
#
_entry.id   115da0a11eff454d01e71dcf81891345
#
_cell.length_a   1.000
_cell.length_b   1.000
_cell.length_c   1.000
_cell.angle_alpha   90.00
_cell.angle_beta   90.00
_cell.angle_gamma   90.00
#
_symmetry.space_group_name_H-M   'P 1'
#
loop_
_entity.id
_entity.type
_entity.pdbx_description
1 polymer ?
#
loop_
_entity_poly.entity_id
_entity_poly.type
_entity_poly.pdbx_seq_one_letter_code
_entity_poly.pdbx_strand_id
1 'polypeptide(L)'
;MKRRKKLLTRRRRALRCAAAALVLLLLAQSLLHTALLLPIQAVRRSEDRLGVQGTRVIRRQWKPDLHNGTALFYLTANDRAVLLSDTFFDAQGWLPKSASLLDCTGGKPLHAGERIILLDAGEDAENRYYGTHLFFYGRVDDPAIETLEIQLQADPDDEAAGGGAGGGSISLTAPIFQKSGRRYFLLDYRMPFLLNFAREDRIVGRDAAGNTVTELQIELTGNSSSRRAPGAAEVHS
;
A
#
# COMPACT_ATOMS: atom_id res chain seq x y z
N MET A 1 -56.09 2.30 21.88
CA MET A 1 -55.22 2.46 20.69
C MET A 1 -54.35 3.75 20.67
N LYS A 2 -54.77 4.87 21.24
CA LYS A 2 -53.98 6.15 21.22
C LYS A 2 -52.61 6.14 21.99
N ARG A 3 -52.45 5.32 23.03
CA ARG A 3 -51.18 5.25 23.78
C ARG A 3 -49.99 4.63 23.02
N ARG A 4 -50.21 3.62 22.16
CA ARG A 4 -49.17 2.99 21.34
C ARG A 4 -48.57 3.94 20.29
N LYS A 5 -49.35 4.82 19.69
CA LYS A 5 -48.89 5.80 18.69
C LYS A 5 -47.99 6.87 19.33
N LYS A 6 -48.24 7.27 20.59
CA LYS A 6 -47.37 8.23 21.33
C LYS A 6 -46.02 7.65 21.70
N LEU A 7 -45.94 6.38 22.04
CA LEU A 7 -44.68 5.68 22.37
C LEU A 7 -43.79 5.48 21.11
N LEU A 8 -44.40 5.16 19.95
CA LEU A 8 -43.69 5.03 18.68
C LEU A 8 -43.11 6.37 18.22
N THR A 9 -43.82 7.49 18.42
CA THR A 9 -43.30 8.82 18.08
C THR A 9 -42.17 9.27 19.01
N ARG A 10 -42.24 8.94 20.32
CA ARG A 10 -41.11 9.20 21.25
C ARG A 10 -39.88 8.39 20.92
N ARG A 11 -40.01 7.10 20.61
CA ARG A 11 -38.87 6.26 20.17
C ARG A 11 -38.25 6.76 18.88
N ARG A 12 -39.03 7.14 17.87
CA ARG A 12 -38.53 7.72 16.63
C ARG A 12 -37.80 9.04 16.82
N ARG A 13 -38.29 9.91 17.74
CA ARG A 13 -37.58 11.14 18.08
C ARG A 13 -36.27 10.85 18.83
N ALA A 14 -36.28 9.95 19.82
CA ALA A 14 -35.07 9.55 20.51
C ALA A 14 -34.02 8.96 19.55
N LEU A 15 -34.44 8.11 18.59
CA LEU A 15 -33.54 7.54 17.58
C LEU A 15 -32.94 8.62 16.66
N ARG A 16 -33.75 9.60 16.26
CA ARG A 16 -33.25 10.73 15.43
C ARG A 16 -32.28 11.62 16.21
N CYS A 17 -32.56 11.89 17.48
CA CYS A 17 -31.65 12.66 18.34
C CYS A 17 -30.36 11.90 18.60
N ALA A 18 -30.40 10.58 18.83
CA ALA A 18 -29.22 9.74 18.97
C ALA A 18 -28.39 9.68 17.68
N ALA A 19 -29.05 9.54 16.54
CA ALA A 19 -28.38 9.56 15.23
C ALA A 19 -27.74 10.93 14.95
N ALA A 20 -28.45 12.05 15.25
CA ALA A 20 -27.88 13.39 15.10
C ALA A 20 -26.71 13.64 16.04
N ALA A 21 -26.79 13.20 17.31
CA ALA A 21 -25.70 13.30 18.28
C ALA A 21 -24.47 12.48 17.82
N LEU A 22 -24.69 11.26 17.31
CA LEU A 22 -23.64 10.44 16.74
C LEU A 22 -22.96 11.15 15.56
N VAL A 23 -23.74 11.69 14.61
CA VAL A 23 -23.20 12.43 13.45
C VAL A 23 -22.42 13.65 13.91
N LEU A 24 -22.90 14.42 14.88
CA LEU A 24 -22.18 15.56 15.45
C LEU A 24 -20.88 15.14 16.13
N LEU A 25 -20.89 14.03 16.88
CA LEU A 25 -19.70 13.49 17.52
C LEU A 25 -18.66 13.04 16.47
N LEU A 26 -19.10 12.39 15.41
CA LEU A 26 -18.27 11.98 14.29
C LEU A 26 -17.67 13.18 13.54
N LEU A 27 -18.48 14.23 13.32
CA LEU A 27 -18.02 15.48 12.72
C LEU A 27 -17.03 16.21 13.62
N ALA A 28 -17.30 16.29 14.94
CA ALA A 28 -16.40 16.91 15.89
C ALA A 28 -15.04 16.20 15.95
N GLN A 29 -15.03 14.87 15.98
CA GLN A 29 -13.79 14.08 15.92
C GLN A 29 -13.03 14.31 14.60
N SER A 30 -13.73 14.39 13.48
CA SER A 30 -13.13 14.67 12.17
C SER A 30 -12.53 16.07 12.10
N LEU A 31 -13.22 17.08 12.64
CA LEU A 31 -12.79 18.48 12.66
C LEU A 31 -11.61 18.72 13.62
N LEU A 32 -11.58 18.02 14.74
CA LEU A 32 -10.50 18.15 15.73
C LEU A 32 -9.23 17.38 15.33
N HIS A 33 -9.25 16.68 14.21
CA HIS A 33 -8.12 15.87 13.68
C HIS A 33 -7.52 14.85 14.68
N THR A 34 -8.23 14.53 15.75
CA THR A 34 -7.73 13.66 16.82
C THR A 34 -7.89 12.18 16.52
N ALA A 35 -8.87 11.81 15.67
CA ALA A 35 -9.04 10.42 15.21
C ALA A 35 -9.58 10.38 13.79
N LEU A 36 -9.00 9.55 12.95
CA LEU A 36 -9.53 9.29 11.62
C LEU A 36 -10.50 8.11 11.70
N LEU A 37 -11.76 8.37 11.40
CA LEU A 37 -12.84 7.37 11.54
C LEU A 37 -12.87 6.37 10.38
N LEU A 38 -12.40 6.82 9.22
CA LEU A 38 -12.39 6.01 8.02
C LEU A 38 -10.95 5.82 7.52
N PRO A 39 -10.58 4.62 7.08
CA PRO A 39 -9.24 4.34 6.59
C PRO A 39 -8.86 5.22 5.39
N ILE A 40 -9.83 5.61 4.57
CA ILE A 40 -9.59 6.50 3.43
C ILE A 40 -9.12 7.90 3.85
N GLN A 41 -9.48 8.38 5.02
CA GLN A 41 -8.99 9.66 5.55
C GLN A 41 -7.49 9.57 5.87
N ALA A 42 -7.04 8.43 6.41
CA ALA A 42 -5.62 8.17 6.63
C ALA A 42 -4.83 8.14 5.31
N VAL A 43 -5.40 7.52 4.26
CA VAL A 43 -4.82 7.54 2.91
C VAL A 43 -4.70 8.96 2.38
N ARG A 44 -5.77 9.77 2.47
CA ARG A 44 -5.75 11.18 2.01
C ARG A 44 -4.70 12.00 2.74
N ARG A 45 -4.52 11.78 4.04
CA ARG A 45 -3.45 12.43 4.81
C ARG A 45 -2.04 12.03 4.31
N SER A 46 -1.85 10.77 3.88
CA SER A 46 -0.59 10.35 3.25
C SER A 46 -0.38 11.02 1.89
N GLU A 47 -1.43 11.10 1.08
CA GLU A 47 -1.40 11.77 -0.22
C GLU A 47 -1.05 13.26 -0.11
N ASP A 48 -1.67 13.95 0.85
CA ASP A 48 -1.39 15.36 1.12
C ASP A 48 0.07 15.59 1.54
N ARG A 49 0.63 14.71 2.38
CA ARG A 49 2.04 14.76 2.78
C ARG A 49 3.01 14.58 1.61
N LEU A 50 2.61 13.80 0.60
CA LEU A 50 3.38 13.58 -0.61
C LEU A 50 3.10 14.62 -1.71
N GLY A 51 2.21 15.59 -1.45
CA GLY A 51 1.82 16.61 -2.41
C GLY A 51 0.98 16.09 -3.58
N VAL A 52 0.33 14.94 -3.40
CA VAL A 52 -0.49 14.30 -4.45
C VAL A 52 -1.96 14.52 -4.16
N GLN A 53 -2.69 15.01 -5.16
CA GLN A 53 -4.12 15.29 -5.05
C GLN A 53 -4.92 14.65 -6.18
N GLY A 54 -6.23 14.53 -5.98
CA GLY A 54 -7.16 14.08 -7.03
C GLY A 54 -7.04 12.59 -7.37
N THR A 55 -6.50 11.78 -6.47
CA THR A 55 -6.41 10.33 -6.70
C THR A 55 -7.75 9.63 -6.53
N ARG A 56 -7.89 8.50 -7.20
CA ARG A 56 -9.02 7.57 -7.05
C ARG A 56 -8.52 6.27 -6.44
N VAL A 57 -9.37 5.63 -5.63
CA VAL A 57 -9.08 4.29 -5.11
C VAL A 57 -9.19 3.29 -6.25
N ILE A 58 -8.09 2.66 -6.60
CA ILE A 58 -7.99 1.63 -7.62
C ILE A 58 -8.27 0.26 -7.01
N ARG A 59 -7.58 -0.06 -5.92
CA ARG A 59 -7.75 -1.31 -5.19
C ARG A 59 -7.55 -1.10 -3.70
N ARG A 60 -8.21 -1.91 -2.90
CA ARG A 60 -7.96 -2.02 -1.45
C ARG A 60 -7.73 -3.49 -1.11
N GLN A 61 -6.85 -3.73 -0.15
CA GLN A 61 -6.52 -5.07 0.28
C GLN A 61 -6.32 -5.08 1.80
N TRP A 62 -7.08 -5.93 2.50
CA TRP A 62 -6.88 -6.15 3.91
C TRP A 62 -5.77 -7.19 4.13
N LYS A 63 -4.90 -6.92 5.10
CA LYS A 63 -3.77 -7.77 5.46
C LYS A 63 -3.85 -8.10 6.95
N PRO A 64 -4.49 -9.22 7.31
CA PRO A 64 -4.68 -9.60 8.70
C PRO A 64 -3.37 -10.02 9.39
N ASP A 65 -2.36 -10.35 8.65
CA ASP A 65 -1.02 -10.72 9.10
C ASP A 65 -0.09 -9.53 9.37
N LEU A 66 -0.56 -8.32 9.11
CA LEU A 66 0.19 -7.09 9.34
C LEU A 66 -0.47 -6.21 10.41
N HIS A 67 0.34 -5.51 11.18
CA HIS A 67 -0.10 -4.53 12.18
C HIS A 67 -1.21 -5.05 13.10
N ASN A 68 -0.98 -6.20 13.73
CA ASN A 68 -1.93 -6.85 14.65
C ASN A 68 -3.31 -7.10 14.00
N GLY A 69 -3.34 -7.45 12.72
CA GLY A 69 -4.58 -7.77 12.01
C GLY A 69 -5.37 -6.58 11.49
N THR A 70 -4.85 -5.37 11.61
CA THR A 70 -5.59 -4.15 11.26
C THR A 70 -5.08 -3.45 10.00
N ALA A 71 -4.08 -3.99 9.32
CA ALA A 71 -3.50 -3.36 8.12
C ALA A 71 -4.45 -3.37 6.93
N LEU A 72 -4.64 -2.19 6.33
CA LEU A 72 -5.41 -2.00 5.12
C LEU A 72 -4.59 -1.22 4.10
N PHE A 73 -4.33 -1.87 2.96
CA PHE A 73 -3.57 -1.30 1.85
C PHE A 73 -4.50 -0.69 0.82
N TYR A 74 -4.11 0.45 0.32
CA TYR A 74 -4.78 1.15 -0.77
C TYR A 74 -3.81 1.41 -1.91
N LEU A 75 -4.18 0.94 -3.08
CA LEU A 75 -3.62 1.42 -4.34
C LEU A 75 -4.51 2.56 -4.80
N THR A 76 -3.96 3.76 -4.87
CA THR A 76 -4.64 4.95 -5.38
C THR A 76 -3.88 5.52 -6.56
N ALA A 77 -4.57 6.15 -7.49
CA ALA A 77 -3.93 6.72 -8.67
C ALA A 77 -4.66 7.95 -9.19
N ASN A 78 -3.90 8.80 -9.86
CA ASN A 78 -4.38 9.84 -10.75
C ASN A 78 -3.67 9.72 -12.11
N ASP A 79 -3.74 10.76 -12.94
CA ASP A 79 -3.13 10.74 -14.27
C ASP A 79 -1.61 10.71 -14.25
N ARG A 80 -0.98 11.18 -13.17
CA ARG A 80 0.47 11.36 -13.06
C ARG A 80 1.15 10.40 -12.10
N ALA A 81 0.39 9.78 -11.19
CA ALA A 81 0.98 9.02 -10.10
C ALA A 81 0.14 7.81 -9.71
N VAL A 82 0.83 6.79 -9.23
CA VAL A 82 0.25 5.66 -8.51
C VAL A 82 0.86 5.62 -7.11
N LEU A 83 0.04 5.45 -6.09
CA LEU A 83 0.48 5.37 -4.71
C LEU A 83 0.03 4.05 -4.09
N LEU A 84 0.93 3.44 -3.35
CA LEU A 84 0.61 2.34 -2.45
C LEU A 84 0.72 2.84 -1.00
N SER A 85 -0.41 2.95 -0.32
CA SER A 85 -0.48 3.43 1.06
C SER A 85 -0.97 2.33 1.97
N ASP A 86 -0.37 2.19 3.15
CA ASP A 86 -0.89 1.35 4.22
C ASP A 86 -1.40 2.19 5.39
N THR A 87 -2.49 1.72 5.94
CA THR A 87 -3.15 2.29 7.10
C THR A 87 -3.40 1.18 8.11
N PHE A 88 -3.46 1.51 9.36
CA PHE A 88 -3.81 0.57 10.42
C PHE A 88 -4.76 1.23 11.41
N PHE A 89 -5.47 0.40 12.14
CA PHE A 89 -6.42 0.84 13.17
C PHE A 89 -5.86 0.56 14.55
N ASP A 90 -5.90 1.59 15.41
CA ASP A 90 -5.55 1.48 16.83
C ASP A 90 -6.57 2.18 17.73
N ALA A 91 -6.24 2.37 19.02
CA ALA A 91 -7.10 3.06 19.98
C ALA A 91 -7.40 4.52 19.60
N GLN A 92 -6.59 5.13 18.75
CA GLN A 92 -6.77 6.51 18.27
C GLN A 92 -7.54 6.57 16.92
N GLY A 93 -7.94 5.43 16.36
CA GLY A 93 -8.62 5.32 15.07
C GLY A 93 -7.70 4.89 13.93
N TRP A 94 -8.05 5.24 12.69
CA TRP A 94 -7.24 4.91 11.53
C TRP A 94 -6.03 5.83 11.41
N LEU A 95 -4.85 5.26 11.35
CA LEU A 95 -3.59 5.99 11.21
C LEU A 95 -2.91 5.66 9.88
N PRO A 96 -2.31 6.65 9.20
CA PRO A 96 -1.43 6.40 8.08
C PRO A 96 -0.11 5.85 8.61
N LYS A 97 0.35 4.72 8.10
CA LYS A 97 1.66 4.16 8.44
C LYS A 97 2.71 4.67 7.49
N SER A 98 2.58 4.33 6.23
CA SER A 98 3.49 4.78 5.19
C SER A 98 2.81 4.83 3.83
N ALA A 99 3.46 5.48 2.87
CA ALA A 99 3.01 5.53 1.49
C ALA A 99 4.21 5.61 0.57
N SER A 100 4.14 4.90 -0.55
CA SER A 100 5.12 4.94 -1.61
C SER A 100 4.50 5.55 -2.86
N LEU A 101 5.17 6.54 -3.43
CA LEU A 101 4.75 7.27 -4.61
C LEU A 101 5.53 6.78 -5.83
N LEU A 102 4.82 6.42 -6.87
CA LEU A 102 5.35 6.10 -8.19
C LEU A 102 4.92 7.20 -9.16
N ASP A 103 5.89 7.92 -9.71
CA ASP A 103 5.63 8.88 -10.78
C ASP A 103 5.35 8.13 -12.10
N CYS A 104 4.23 8.46 -12.71
CA CYS A 104 3.77 7.88 -13.96
C CYS A 104 3.77 8.92 -15.11
N THR A 105 4.60 9.93 -15.01
CA THR A 105 4.86 10.87 -16.10
C THR A 105 5.90 10.30 -17.08
N GLY A 106 6.01 10.88 -18.28
CA GLY A 106 7.10 10.54 -19.22
C GLY A 106 6.80 9.47 -20.25
N GLY A 107 5.55 8.98 -20.37
CA GLY A 107 5.13 8.13 -21.52
C GLY A 107 5.81 6.76 -21.62
N LYS A 108 6.26 6.19 -20.49
CA LYS A 108 6.83 4.86 -20.45
C LYS A 108 5.73 3.80 -20.65
N PRO A 109 6.03 2.66 -21.31
CA PRO A 109 5.06 1.58 -21.52
C PRO A 109 4.61 0.91 -20.21
N LEU A 110 5.47 0.94 -19.20
CA LEU A 110 5.27 0.35 -17.89
C LEU A 110 5.87 1.26 -16.82
N HIS A 111 5.10 1.51 -15.77
CA HIS A 111 5.54 2.16 -14.55
C HIS A 111 5.40 1.18 -13.41
N ALA A 112 6.49 0.91 -12.69
CA ALA A 112 6.52 -0.06 -11.62
C ALA A 112 7.28 0.45 -10.41
N GLY A 113 6.77 0.13 -9.24
CA GLY A 113 7.40 0.38 -7.95
C GLY A 113 7.35 -0.86 -7.08
N GLU A 114 8.31 -0.95 -6.19
CA GLU A 114 8.38 -1.98 -5.16
C GLU A 114 8.25 -1.34 -3.79
N ARG A 115 7.68 -2.10 -2.86
CA ARG A 115 7.64 -1.74 -1.46
C ARG A 115 7.87 -2.97 -0.61
N ILE A 116 8.81 -2.83 0.32
CA ILE A 116 9.18 -3.87 1.26
C ILE A 116 8.60 -3.54 2.63
N ILE A 117 7.95 -4.50 3.26
CA ILE A 117 7.51 -4.42 4.65
C ILE A 117 8.10 -5.59 5.41
N LEU A 118 8.96 -5.25 6.35
CA LEU A 118 9.51 -6.25 7.27
C LEU A 118 8.43 -6.63 8.29
N LEU A 119 8.24 -7.93 8.47
CA LEU A 119 7.39 -8.46 9.52
C LEU A 119 8.23 -8.61 10.77
N ASP A 120 7.82 -7.91 11.82
CA ASP A 120 8.37 -8.14 13.16
C ASP A 120 7.73 -9.45 13.68
N ALA A 121 8.54 -10.46 13.86
CA ALA A 121 8.08 -11.69 14.52
C ALA A 121 8.04 -11.40 16.02
N GLY A 122 6.85 -11.54 16.61
CA GLY A 122 6.58 -11.27 18.01
C GLY A 122 7.62 -11.79 19.02
N GLU A 123 7.45 -11.39 20.26
CA GLU A 123 8.38 -11.47 21.40
C GLU A 123 9.01 -12.85 21.74
N ASP A 124 8.76 -13.90 20.99
CA ASP A 124 9.41 -15.22 21.19
C ASP A 124 10.86 -15.17 20.66
N ALA A 125 11.76 -14.83 21.56
CA ALA A 125 13.17 -14.56 21.31
C ALA A 125 14.00 -15.73 20.72
N GLU A 126 13.48 -16.94 20.67
CA GLU A 126 14.20 -18.14 20.18
C GLU A 126 13.86 -18.54 18.73
N ASN A 127 12.73 -18.08 18.19
CA ASN A 127 12.31 -18.36 16.81
C ASN A 127 11.89 -17.05 16.09
N ARG A 128 12.81 -16.13 15.91
CA ARG A 128 12.57 -14.92 15.12
C ARG A 128 12.45 -15.26 13.63
N TYR A 129 11.29 -15.71 13.21
CA TYR A 129 10.94 -15.77 11.80
C TYR A 129 10.67 -14.35 11.30
N TYR A 130 11.69 -13.74 10.75
CA TYR A 130 11.50 -12.52 10.00
C TYR A 130 10.89 -12.88 8.66
N GLY A 131 9.64 -12.50 8.44
CA GLY A 131 9.03 -12.56 7.13
C GLY A 131 9.13 -11.22 6.44
N THR A 132 9.19 -11.22 5.12
CA THR A 132 9.15 -10.00 4.33
C THR A 132 7.94 -10.04 3.43
N HIS A 133 7.12 -8.96 3.44
CA HIS A 133 6.12 -8.73 2.42
C HIS A 133 6.68 -7.81 1.35
N LEU A 134 6.64 -8.28 0.12
CA LEU A 134 6.98 -7.54 -1.08
C LEU A 134 5.71 -7.14 -1.80
N PHE A 135 5.56 -5.86 -2.06
CA PHE A 135 4.48 -5.35 -2.89
C PHE A 135 5.07 -4.78 -4.17
N PHE A 136 4.69 -5.36 -5.29
CA PHE A 136 4.96 -4.80 -6.61
C PHE A 136 3.68 -4.17 -7.14
N TYR A 137 3.75 -2.92 -7.54
CA TYR A 137 2.58 -2.17 -7.95
C TYR A 137 2.91 -1.20 -9.08
N GLY A 138 1.90 -0.84 -9.86
CA GLY A 138 2.13 0.12 -10.92
C GLY A 138 1.02 0.25 -11.93
N ARG A 139 1.39 0.86 -13.06
CA ARG A 139 0.51 1.16 -14.20
C ARG A 139 1.11 0.63 -15.49
N VAL A 140 0.25 0.01 -16.31
CA VAL A 140 0.60 -0.52 -17.63
C VAL A 140 -0.06 0.37 -18.68
N ASP A 141 0.74 1.15 -19.37
CA ASP A 141 0.26 2.10 -20.37
C ASP A 141 0.28 1.53 -21.79
N ASP A 142 1.20 0.60 -22.09
CA ASP A 142 1.26 -0.06 -23.40
C ASP A 142 0.22 -1.19 -23.49
N PRO A 143 -0.76 -1.11 -24.40
CA PRO A 143 -1.79 -2.13 -24.58
C PRO A 143 -1.23 -3.49 -25.04
N ALA A 144 -0.05 -3.53 -25.65
CA ALA A 144 0.59 -4.78 -26.10
C ALA A 144 1.01 -5.68 -24.93
N ILE A 145 1.19 -5.14 -23.73
CA ILE A 145 1.57 -5.93 -22.57
C ILE A 145 0.36 -6.70 -22.05
N GLU A 146 0.35 -8.02 -22.17
CA GLU A 146 -0.71 -8.91 -21.69
C GLU A 146 -0.40 -9.53 -20.34
N THR A 147 0.88 -9.79 -20.06
CA THR A 147 1.35 -10.39 -18.80
C THR A 147 2.53 -9.63 -18.23
N LEU A 148 2.64 -9.66 -16.90
CA LEU A 148 3.79 -9.12 -16.17
C LEU A 148 4.44 -10.26 -15.39
N GLU A 149 5.73 -10.45 -15.64
CA GLU A 149 6.59 -11.39 -14.95
C GLU A 149 7.56 -10.60 -14.07
N ILE A 150 7.59 -10.91 -12.78
CA ILE A 150 8.50 -10.31 -11.81
C ILE A 150 9.57 -11.34 -11.50
N GLN A 151 10.80 -11.02 -11.79
CA GLN A 151 11.96 -11.87 -11.57
C GLN A 151 12.73 -11.34 -10.38
N LEU A 152 12.71 -12.12 -9.29
CA LEU A 152 13.44 -11.83 -8.07
C LEU A 152 14.77 -12.57 -8.14
N GLN A 153 15.86 -11.87 -7.95
CA GLN A 153 17.18 -12.49 -7.83
C GLN A 153 17.48 -12.72 -6.36
N ALA A 154 17.69 -13.99 -5.97
CA ALA A 154 18.26 -14.31 -4.68
C ALA A 154 19.76 -13.99 -4.72
N ASP A 155 20.28 -13.36 -3.66
CA ASP A 155 21.71 -13.13 -3.53
C ASP A 155 22.45 -14.50 -3.52
N PRO A 156 23.46 -14.69 -4.38
CA PRO A 156 24.23 -15.93 -4.39
C PRO A 156 24.93 -16.23 -3.07
N ASP A 157 25.15 -15.22 -2.23
CA ASP A 157 25.84 -15.35 -0.94
C ASP A 157 24.88 -15.65 0.23
N ASP A 158 23.55 -15.74 -0.02
CA ASP A 158 22.56 -16.00 1.04
C ASP A 158 22.43 -17.51 1.30
N GLU A 159 23.34 -18.06 2.13
CA GLU A 159 23.30 -19.44 2.63
C GLU A 159 21.99 -19.79 3.38
N ALA A 160 21.27 -18.79 3.87
CA ALA A 160 19.99 -18.95 4.57
C ALA A 160 18.83 -19.32 3.63
N ALA A 161 18.95 -19.12 2.33
CA ALA A 161 17.96 -19.50 1.31
C ALA A 161 18.01 -20.97 0.91
N GLY A 162 18.63 -21.84 1.71
CA GLY A 162 18.67 -23.30 1.50
C GLY A 162 19.79 -23.76 0.59
N GLY A 163 21.02 -23.51 0.99
CA GLY A 163 22.26 -24.22 0.67
C GLY A 163 22.35 -25.05 -0.61
N GLY A 164 22.20 -24.43 -1.76
CA GLY A 164 22.56 -25.04 -3.02
C GLY A 164 23.25 -23.99 -3.88
N ALA A 165 24.47 -24.29 -4.31
CA ALA A 165 25.31 -23.46 -5.17
C ALA A 165 24.61 -23.11 -6.49
N GLY A 166 23.76 -22.09 -6.48
CA GLY A 166 23.06 -21.58 -7.66
C GLY A 166 22.06 -20.54 -7.19
N GLY A 167 22.38 -19.27 -7.37
CA GLY A 167 21.46 -18.18 -7.11
C GLY A 167 20.11 -18.46 -7.78
N GLY A 168 19.10 -18.84 -6.97
CA GLY A 168 17.78 -19.17 -7.49
C GLY A 168 17.04 -17.88 -7.88
N SER A 169 16.60 -17.78 -9.13
CA SER A 169 15.64 -16.74 -9.51
C SER A 169 14.23 -17.23 -9.23
N ILE A 170 13.42 -16.39 -8.59
CA ILE A 170 11.99 -16.64 -8.39
C ILE A 170 11.23 -15.82 -9.43
N SER A 171 10.43 -16.49 -10.26
CA SER A 171 9.56 -15.81 -11.22
C SER A 171 8.12 -15.82 -10.71
N LEU A 172 7.52 -14.64 -10.67
CA LEU A 172 6.16 -14.40 -10.19
C LEU A 172 5.35 -13.70 -11.28
N THR A 173 4.10 -14.12 -11.48
CA THR A 173 3.18 -13.44 -12.41
C THR A 173 2.29 -12.45 -11.68
N ALA A 174 2.36 -11.19 -12.08
CA ALA A 174 1.50 -10.16 -11.50
C ALA A 174 0.21 -10.00 -12.30
N PRO A 175 -0.96 -10.03 -11.64
CA PRO A 175 -2.25 -9.87 -12.31
C PRO A 175 -2.44 -8.42 -12.77
N ILE A 176 -2.72 -8.22 -14.06
CA ILE A 176 -3.13 -6.93 -14.62
C ILE A 176 -4.64 -6.81 -14.51
N PHE A 177 -5.12 -5.67 -14.03
CA PHE A 177 -6.55 -5.37 -13.93
C PHE A 177 -6.86 -3.97 -14.43
N GLN A 178 -8.07 -3.79 -14.96
CA GLN A 178 -8.52 -2.51 -15.50
C GLN A 178 -9.40 -1.76 -14.50
N LYS A 179 -9.14 -0.47 -14.34
CA LYS A 179 -9.97 0.43 -13.54
C LYS A 179 -9.96 1.84 -14.12
N SER A 180 -11.14 2.45 -14.26
CA SER A 180 -11.30 3.83 -14.80
C SER A 180 -10.59 4.05 -16.15
N GLY A 181 -10.66 3.05 -17.04
CA GLY A 181 -10.07 3.12 -18.38
C GLY A 181 -8.56 2.91 -18.45
N ARG A 182 -7.89 2.65 -17.34
CA ARG A 182 -6.44 2.38 -17.25
C ARG A 182 -6.16 1.00 -16.67
N ARG A 183 -4.98 0.50 -16.94
CA ARG A 183 -4.51 -0.82 -16.51
C ARG A 183 -3.50 -0.68 -15.39
N TYR A 184 -3.67 -1.47 -14.35
CA TYR A 184 -2.84 -1.46 -13.14
C TYR A 184 -2.47 -2.88 -12.76
N PHE A 185 -1.45 -3.01 -11.91
CA PHE A 185 -1.13 -4.27 -11.26
C PHE A 185 -0.80 -4.02 -9.78
N LEU A 186 -1.03 -5.04 -8.98
CA LEU A 186 -0.64 -5.12 -7.58
C LEU A 186 -0.41 -6.58 -7.27
N LEU A 187 0.83 -6.95 -7.04
CA LEU A 187 1.25 -8.26 -6.55
C LEU A 187 1.74 -8.09 -5.12
N ASP A 188 1.28 -8.97 -4.26
CA ASP A 188 1.74 -9.12 -2.90
C ASP A 188 2.36 -10.51 -2.76
N TYR A 189 3.62 -10.54 -2.39
CA TYR A 189 4.38 -11.76 -2.22
C TYR A 189 5.00 -11.80 -0.83
N ARG A 190 4.75 -12.88 -0.10
CA ARG A 190 5.33 -13.11 1.23
C ARG A 190 6.54 -14.01 1.10
N MET A 191 7.68 -13.50 1.53
CA MET A 191 8.89 -14.30 1.66
C MET A 191 9.06 -14.79 3.10
N PRO A 192 9.41 -16.06 3.31
CA PRO A 192 9.59 -16.62 4.65
C PRO A 192 10.91 -16.23 5.32
N PHE A 193 11.73 -15.43 4.68
CA PHE A 193 13.05 -15.01 5.15
C PHE A 193 13.29 -13.52 4.92
N LEU A 194 14.31 -12.96 5.58
CA LEU A 194 14.78 -11.60 5.33
C LEU A 194 15.44 -11.52 3.96
N LEU A 195 15.10 -10.47 3.24
CA LEU A 195 15.78 -10.14 1.99
C LEU A 195 17.12 -9.47 2.28
N ASN A 196 18.15 -9.90 1.59
CA ASN A 196 19.34 -9.08 1.44
C ASN A 196 19.04 -7.90 0.48
N PHE A 197 19.45 -6.69 0.86
CA PHE A 197 19.10 -5.45 0.17
C PHE A 197 19.89 -5.22 -1.15
N ALA A 198 20.78 -6.13 -1.53
CA ALA A 198 21.58 -6.03 -2.76
C ALA A 198 20.91 -6.69 -4.00
N ARG A 199 19.59 -6.71 -4.04
CA ARG A 199 18.81 -7.44 -5.04
C ARG A 199 18.52 -6.59 -6.28
N GLU A 200 18.72 -7.17 -7.45
CA GLU A 200 18.33 -6.59 -8.75
C GLU A 200 17.03 -7.24 -9.25
N ASP A 201 15.89 -6.72 -8.84
CA ASP A 201 14.61 -7.23 -9.31
C ASP A 201 14.24 -6.62 -10.65
N ARG A 202 13.62 -7.46 -11.51
CA ARG A 202 13.19 -7.05 -12.85
C ARG A 202 11.70 -7.31 -13.03
N ILE A 203 11.05 -6.41 -13.75
CA ILE A 203 9.70 -6.64 -14.25
C ILE A 203 9.75 -6.70 -15.77
N VAL A 204 9.26 -7.81 -16.32
CA VAL A 204 9.20 -8.06 -17.74
C VAL A 204 7.74 -8.01 -18.19
N GLY A 205 7.42 -7.08 -19.08
CA GLY A 205 6.12 -7.04 -19.76
C GLY A 205 6.16 -7.87 -21.04
N ARG A 206 5.22 -8.80 -21.19
CA ARG A 206 5.14 -9.69 -22.36
C ARG A 206 3.84 -9.50 -23.11
N ASP A 207 3.89 -9.71 -24.42
CA ASP A 207 2.71 -9.76 -25.29
C ASP A 207 1.97 -11.10 -25.19
N ALA A 208 0.88 -11.24 -25.93
CA ALA A 208 0.07 -12.46 -25.98
C ALA A 208 0.85 -13.67 -26.54
N ALA A 209 1.90 -13.45 -27.33
CA ALA A 209 2.76 -14.50 -27.87
C ALA A 209 3.92 -14.86 -26.92
N GLY A 210 4.06 -14.16 -25.81
CA GLY A 210 5.12 -14.36 -24.81
C GLY A 210 6.41 -13.59 -25.10
N ASN A 211 6.43 -12.74 -26.15
CA ASN A 211 7.61 -11.94 -26.46
C ASN A 211 7.75 -10.79 -25.47
N THR A 212 8.98 -10.41 -25.16
CA THR A 212 9.26 -9.26 -24.31
C THR A 212 8.93 -7.95 -25.02
N VAL A 213 7.98 -7.18 -24.47
CA VAL A 213 7.62 -5.84 -24.93
C VAL A 213 8.46 -4.78 -24.22
N THR A 214 8.67 -4.97 -22.92
CA THR A 214 9.46 -4.05 -22.09
C THR A 214 10.08 -4.80 -20.93
N GLU A 215 11.21 -4.29 -20.46
CA GLU A 215 11.89 -4.76 -19.26
C GLU A 215 12.25 -3.55 -18.41
N LEU A 216 11.99 -3.63 -17.11
CA LEU A 216 12.28 -2.58 -16.15
C LEU A 216 13.02 -3.18 -14.96
N GLN A 217 14.22 -2.67 -14.68
CA GLN A 217 14.91 -2.94 -13.43
C GLN A 217 14.32 -2.08 -12.33
N ILE A 218 13.98 -2.70 -11.19
CA ILE A 218 13.43 -1.99 -10.06
C ILE A 218 14.58 -1.62 -9.14
N GLU A 219 14.85 -0.33 -9.03
CA GLU A 219 15.73 0.17 -7.98
C GLU A 219 15.00 0.10 -6.64
N LEU A 220 15.63 -0.50 -5.63
CA LEU A 220 15.14 -0.47 -4.26
C LEU A 220 15.00 0.98 -3.80
N THR A 221 13.82 1.53 -3.90
CA THR A 221 13.51 2.80 -3.24
C THR A 221 13.47 2.54 -1.76
N GLY A 222 14.61 2.73 -1.10
CA GLY A 222 14.73 2.69 0.35
C GLY A 222 13.62 3.54 0.96
N ASN A 223 13.03 3.04 2.03
CA ASN A 223 11.95 3.68 2.81
C ASN A 223 12.12 5.20 2.84
N SER A 224 11.32 5.93 2.05
CA SER A 224 11.36 7.39 1.96
C SER A 224 10.81 8.11 3.21
N SER A 225 10.68 7.40 4.33
CA SER A 225 10.31 7.99 5.62
C SER A 225 11.44 8.77 6.30
N SER A 226 12.66 8.83 5.72
CA SER A 226 13.81 9.53 6.31
C SER A 226 14.50 10.55 5.39
N ARG A 227 13.90 11.00 4.30
CA ARG A 227 14.40 12.21 3.64
C ARG A 227 14.02 13.43 4.48
N ARG A 228 14.91 13.77 5.44
CA ARG A 228 15.05 15.12 5.97
C ARG A 228 15.08 16.09 4.80
N ALA A 229 14.23 17.11 4.85
CA ALA A 229 14.28 18.22 3.91
C ALA A 229 15.70 18.77 3.87
N PRO A 230 16.32 18.99 2.69
CA PRO A 230 17.58 19.68 2.60
C PRO A 230 17.30 21.19 2.89
N GLY A 231 17.83 21.69 4.01
CA GLY A 231 17.81 23.13 4.27
C GLY A 231 17.32 23.52 5.67
N ALA A 232 17.98 23.02 6.73
CA ALA A 232 18.05 23.77 7.97
C ALA A 232 19.54 24.11 8.17
N ALA A 233 19.92 25.30 7.73
CA ALA A 233 21.21 25.88 8.02
C ALA A 233 21.37 25.98 9.55
N GLU A 234 22.42 25.39 10.07
CA GLU A 234 22.91 25.66 11.42
C GLU A 234 23.27 27.15 11.52
N VAL A 235 22.48 27.89 12.29
CA VAL A 235 22.91 29.20 12.81
C VAL A 235 23.64 28.93 14.11
N HIS A 236 24.96 28.93 14.05
CA HIS A 236 25.80 29.08 15.22
C HIS A 236 25.81 30.54 15.64
N SER A 237 25.43 30.80 16.85
CA SER A 237 25.79 31.98 17.64
C SER A 237 26.26 31.53 19.01
#